data_3a91391a4aab742a063d2a3299fb8922
#
_entry.id   3a91391a4aab742a063d2a3299fb8922
#
_cell.length_a   1.000
_cell.length_b   1.000
_cell.length_c   1.000
_cell.angle_alpha   90.00
_cell.angle_beta   90.00
_cell.angle_gamma   90.00
#
_symmetry.space_group_name_H-M   'P 1'
#
loop_
_entity.id
_entity.type
_entity.pdbx_description
1 polymer ?
#
loop_
_entity_poly.entity_id
_entity_poly.type
_entity_poly.pdbx_seq_one_letter_code
_entity_poly.pdbx_strand_id
1 'polypeptide(L)'
;MEVLMKSQKEMIMSKEKIRSTTVIAVRKDGKVAMAGDGQVTMGNTVMKGNARKVRRLYDGKVLTGFAGATADAFNLFDKFESKIKEYAGDITRAAVELAKQWRTDKALRQLEALLLVANAEKILLISGTGDVIEPENDVLAIGSGGNYAYAAALAYMESSDLSAKEIAEKSLKIAGNICIYTNGNIVVEEL
;
A
#
# COMPACT_ATOMS: atom_id res chain seq x y z
N MET A 1 -12.62 -42.38 2.54
CA MET A 1 -11.86 -42.13 1.29
C MET A 1 -12.30 -40.83 0.64
N GLU A 2 -13.58 -40.52 0.54
CA GLU A 2 -14.12 -39.28 -0.04
C GLU A 2 -13.72 -37.98 0.71
N VAL A 3 -13.67 -38.01 2.04
CA VAL A 3 -13.26 -36.85 2.87
C VAL A 3 -11.81 -36.52 2.68
N LEU A 4 -10.93 -37.50 2.50
CA LEU A 4 -9.51 -37.30 2.20
C LEU A 4 -9.27 -36.73 0.78
N MET A 5 -10.07 -37.17 -0.18
CA MET A 5 -10.01 -36.64 -1.56
C MET A 5 -10.55 -35.21 -1.67
N LYS A 6 -11.56 -34.84 -0.85
CA LYS A 6 -12.08 -33.47 -0.76
C LYS A 6 -11.08 -32.52 -0.14
N SER A 7 -10.41 -32.95 0.94
CA SER A 7 -9.31 -32.21 1.58
C SER A 7 -8.12 -32.01 0.65
N GLN A 8 -7.72 -33.03 -0.13
CA GLN A 8 -6.64 -32.89 -1.11
C GLN A 8 -7.04 -31.99 -2.30
N LYS A 9 -8.29 -32.02 -2.76
CA LYS A 9 -8.77 -31.11 -3.81
C LYS A 9 -8.86 -29.66 -3.34
N GLU A 10 -9.24 -29.40 -2.10
CA GLU A 10 -9.24 -28.06 -1.50
C GLU A 10 -7.81 -27.55 -1.27
N MET A 11 -6.86 -28.42 -0.97
CA MET A 11 -5.43 -28.07 -0.82
C MET A 11 -4.73 -27.81 -2.17
N ILE A 12 -5.19 -28.45 -3.26
CA ILE A 12 -4.65 -28.26 -4.63
C ILE A 12 -5.29 -27.03 -5.31
N MET A 13 -6.47 -26.61 -4.89
CA MET A 13 -7.19 -25.43 -5.42
C MET A 13 -7.01 -24.14 -4.59
N SER A 14 -6.07 -24.08 -3.65
CA SER A 14 -5.64 -22.77 -3.16
C SER A 14 -4.96 -22.06 -4.35
N LYS A 15 -5.71 -21.23 -5.07
CA LYS A 15 -5.14 -20.32 -6.07
C LYS A 15 -3.91 -19.68 -5.42
N GLU A 16 -2.72 -19.92 -5.98
CA GLU A 16 -1.50 -19.28 -5.50
C GLU A 16 -1.74 -17.77 -5.48
N LYS A 17 -1.98 -17.22 -4.29
CA LYS A 17 -2.23 -15.79 -4.14
C LYS A 17 -0.93 -15.07 -4.46
N ILE A 18 -0.99 -14.14 -5.40
CA ILE A 18 0.08 -13.17 -5.58
C ILE A 18 0.16 -12.36 -4.28
N ARG A 19 1.26 -12.53 -3.56
CA ARG A 19 1.56 -11.77 -2.36
C ARG A 19 2.77 -10.92 -2.65
N SER A 20 2.58 -9.63 -2.69
CA SER A 20 3.73 -8.77 -2.86
C SER A 20 3.31 -7.34 -2.60
N THR A 21 3.74 -6.81 -1.58
CA THR A 21 3.79 -5.36 -1.45
C THR A 21 4.01 -5.01 0.00
N THR A 22 4.96 -4.16 0.25
CA THR A 22 5.01 -3.37 1.45
C THR A 22 5.15 -1.92 1.02
N VAL A 23 4.23 -1.08 1.44
CA VAL A 23 4.26 0.35 1.23
C VAL A 23 4.06 1.04 2.56
N ILE A 24 4.82 2.10 2.80
CA ILE A 24 4.69 2.96 3.98
C ILE A 24 4.63 4.42 3.56
N ALA A 25 3.82 5.21 4.25
CA ALA A 25 3.82 6.67 4.19
C ALA A 25 4.11 7.24 5.57
N VAL A 26 4.94 8.27 5.61
CA VAL A 26 5.36 8.99 6.82
C VAL A 26 5.24 10.48 6.55
N ARG A 27 4.62 11.22 7.49
CA ARG A 27 4.59 12.68 7.49
C ARG A 27 5.31 13.19 8.74
N LYS A 28 6.30 14.07 8.55
CA LYS A 28 7.08 14.66 9.64
C LYS A 28 7.59 16.04 9.20
N ASP A 29 7.50 17.02 10.08
CA ASP A 29 8.02 18.37 9.87
C ASP A 29 7.54 19.03 8.57
N GLY A 30 6.27 18.84 8.24
CA GLY A 30 5.65 19.40 7.02
C GLY A 30 6.04 18.71 5.71
N LYS A 31 6.81 17.63 5.75
CA LYS A 31 7.16 16.79 4.62
C LYS A 31 6.46 15.46 4.68
N VAL A 32 6.15 14.92 3.50
CA VAL A 32 5.56 13.59 3.35
C VAL A 32 6.46 12.74 2.47
N ALA A 33 6.77 11.54 2.93
CA ALA A 33 7.47 10.53 2.15
C ALA A 33 6.64 9.25 2.06
N MET A 34 6.66 8.62 0.89
CA MET A 34 6.07 7.31 0.67
C MET A 34 7.12 6.39 0.07
N ALA A 35 7.29 5.22 0.68
CA ALA A 35 8.27 4.23 0.23
C ALA A 35 7.58 2.89 -0.05
N GLY A 36 8.08 2.18 -1.06
CA GLY A 36 7.63 0.84 -1.41
C GLY A 36 8.80 -0.08 -1.74
N ASP A 37 8.69 -1.35 -1.37
CA ASP A 37 9.62 -2.39 -1.81
C ASP A 37 9.37 -2.82 -3.25
N GLY A 38 10.28 -3.57 -3.85
CA GLY A 38 10.18 -4.00 -5.25
C GLY A 38 9.70 -5.43 -5.47
N GLN A 39 9.41 -6.22 -4.42
CA GLN A 39 9.15 -7.65 -4.58
C GLN A 39 7.74 -7.96 -5.07
N VAL A 40 7.64 -8.84 -6.05
CA VAL A 40 6.40 -9.51 -6.48
C VAL A 40 6.61 -11.01 -6.34
N THR A 41 5.77 -11.66 -5.54
CA THR A 41 5.86 -13.09 -5.22
C THR A 41 4.57 -13.81 -5.58
N MET A 42 4.68 -14.97 -6.19
CA MET A 42 3.57 -15.87 -6.46
C MET A 42 3.84 -17.20 -5.73
N GLY A 43 2.98 -17.53 -4.77
CA GLY A 43 3.24 -18.66 -3.87
C GLY A 43 4.59 -18.46 -3.14
N ASN A 44 5.54 -19.34 -3.41
CA ASN A 44 6.89 -19.32 -2.83
C ASN A 44 7.97 -18.82 -3.80
N THR A 45 7.59 -18.25 -4.95
CA THR A 45 8.53 -17.84 -6.00
C THR A 45 8.54 -16.33 -6.16
N VAL A 46 9.72 -15.71 -6.11
CA VAL A 46 9.90 -14.29 -6.43
C VAL A 46 9.86 -14.12 -7.95
N MET A 47 8.81 -13.47 -8.46
CA MET A 47 8.59 -13.21 -9.87
C MET A 47 9.29 -11.96 -10.37
N LYS A 48 9.41 -10.94 -9.49
CA LYS A 48 10.05 -9.66 -9.80
C LYS A 48 10.58 -9.03 -8.52
N GLY A 49 11.76 -8.39 -8.59
CA GLY A 49 12.41 -7.77 -7.44
C GLY A 49 12.46 -6.24 -7.48
N ASN A 50 12.00 -5.60 -8.55
CA ASN A 50 12.14 -4.14 -8.78
C ASN A 50 10.84 -3.49 -9.28
N ALA A 51 9.69 -3.95 -8.82
CA ALA A 51 8.39 -3.35 -9.15
C ALA A 51 8.27 -1.95 -8.49
N ARG A 52 7.70 -1.00 -9.24
CA ARG A 52 7.35 0.31 -8.68
C ARG A 52 5.95 0.25 -8.10
N LYS A 53 5.83 0.40 -6.79
CA LYS A 53 4.59 0.33 -6.02
C LYS A 53 4.10 1.70 -5.53
N VAL A 54 4.95 2.71 -5.67
CA VAL A 54 4.65 4.11 -5.33
C VAL A 54 4.63 4.94 -6.59
N ARG A 55 3.67 5.86 -6.70
CA ARG A 55 3.48 6.76 -7.84
C ARG A 55 3.12 8.16 -7.37
N ARG A 56 3.42 9.14 -8.24
CA ARG A 56 2.93 10.50 -8.12
C ARG A 56 1.72 10.68 -9.02
N LEU A 57 0.68 11.30 -8.50
CA LEU A 57 -0.53 11.69 -9.21
C LEU A 57 -0.76 13.20 -9.09
N TYR A 58 -1.73 13.73 -9.83
CA TYR A 58 -2.17 15.12 -9.74
C TYR A 58 -1.01 16.11 -9.83
N ASP A 59 -0.33 16.14 -10.98
CA ASP A 59 0.83 17.00 -11.26
C ASP A 59 1.95 16.89 -10.20
N GLY A 60 2.12 15.68 -9.64
CA GLY A 60 3.15 15.37 -8.65
C GLY A 60 2.82 15.78 -7.22
N LYS A 61 1.64 16.31 -6.95
CA LYS A 61 1.22 16.82 -5.62
C LYS A 61 0.65 15.74 -4.69
N VAL A 62 0.41 14.54 -5.18
CA VAL A 62 -0.15 13.43 -4.41
C VAL A 62 0.69 12.18 -4.62
N LEU A 63 1.11 11.56 -3.52
CA LEU A 63 1.74 10.25 -3.52
C LEU A 63 0.67 9.17 -3.35
N THR A 64 0.84 8.05 -4.03
CA THR A 64 -0.03 6.89 -3.86
C THR A 64 0.77 5.61 -3.92
N GLY A 65 0.35 4.64 -3.10
CA GLY A 65 0.92 3.30 -3.03
C GLY A 65 -0.18 2.26 -2.88
N PHE A 66 0.08 1.07 -3.38
CA PHE A 66 -0.92 0.01 -3.49
C PHE A 66 -0.41 -1.31 -2.92
N ALA A 67 -1.26 -2.04 -2.21
CA ALA A 67 -1.04 -3.41 -1.79
C ALA A 67 -2.19 -4.30 -2.28
N GLY A 68 -1.85 -5.32 -3.08
CA GLY A 68 -2.81 -6.25 -3.70
C GLY A 68 -2.29 -6.81 -5.03
N ALA A 69 -3.18 -7.35 -5.87
CA ALA A 69 -2.80 -7.86 -7.19
C ALA A 69 -2.44 -6.72 -8.15
N THR A 70 -1.35 -6.87 -8.89
CA THR A 70 -0.75 -5.78 -9.70
C THR A 70 -1.67 -5.25 -10.79
N ALA A 71 -2.50 -6.12 -11.41
CA ALA A 71 -3.43 -5.70 -12.46
C ALA A 71 -4.51 -4.72 -11.94
N ASP A 72 -4.87 -4.88 -10.67
CA ASP A 72 -5.92 -4.08 -10.01
C ASP A 72 -5.39 -2.70 -9.58
N ALA A 73 -4.07 -2.60 -9.31
CA ALA A 73 -3.40 -1.37 -8.92
C ALA A 73 -3.59 -0.25 -9.94
N PHE A 74 -3.41 -0.55 -11.22
CA PHE A 74 -3.51 0.46 -12.29
C PHE A 74 -4.91 1.05 -12.38
N ASN A 75 -5.94 0.21 -12.34
CA ASN A 75 -7.33 0.65 -12.39
C ASN A 75 -7.70 1.55 -11.18
N LEU A 76 -7.20 1.21 -9.99
CA LEU A 76 -7.45 2.02 -8.79
C LEU A 76 -6.70 3.35 -8.82
N PHE A 77 -5.46 3.39 -9.33
CA PHE A 77 -4.72 4.63 -9.50
C PHE A 77 -5.43 5.57 -10.48
N ASP A 78 -5.85 5.08 -11.64
CA ASP A 78 -6.54 5.89 -12.66
C ASP A 78 -7.88 6.43 -12.14
N LYS A 79 -8.64 5.59 -11.41
CA LYS A 79 -9.89 6.01 -10.78
C LYS A 79 -9.66 7.06 -9.69
N PHE A 80 -8.63 6.88 -8.87
CA PHE A 80 -8.30 7.85 -7.82
C PHE A 80 -7.84 9.18 -8.42
N GLU A 81 -6.98 9.14 -9.44
CA GLU A 81 -6.54 10.35 -10.14
C GLU A 81 -7.70 11.11 -10.77
N SER A 82 -8.66 10.40 -11.37
CA SER A 82 -9.90 11.00 -11.90
C SER A 82 -10.68 11.71 -10.79
N LYS A 83 -10.82 11.09 -9.61
CA LYS A 83 -11.49 11.69 -8.46
C LYS A 83 -10.76 12.90 -7.90
N ILE A 84 -9.42 12.85 -7.80
CA ILE A 84 -8.65 14.02 -7.37
C ILE A 84 -8.87 15.22 -8.30
N LYS A 85 -8.88 14.98 -9.61
CA LYS A 85 -9.16 16.03 -10.60
C LYS A 85 -10.59 16.58 -10.49
N GLU A 86 -11.57 15.71 -10.31
CA GLU A 86 -12.99 16.07 -10.11
C GLU A 86 -13.19 16.95 -8.87
N TYR A 87 -12.45 16.70 -7.79
CA TYR A 87 -12.55 17.43 -6.52
C TYR A 87 -11.41 18.44 -6.29
N ALA A 88 -10.79 18.92 -7.37
CA ALA A 88 -9.80 20.00 -7.36
C ALA A 88 -8.64 19.78 -6.36
N GLY A 89 -8.20 18.55 -6.18
CA GLY A 89 -7.08 18.20 -5.29
C GLY A 89 -7.46 17.82 -3.85
N ASP A 90 -8.75 17.85 -3.49
CA ASP A 90 -9.21 17.38 -2.17
C ASP A 90 -9.10 15.84 -2.11
N ILE A 91 -8.00 15.36 -1.52
CA ILE A 91 -7.74 13.91 -1.41
C ILE A 91 -8.72 13.20 -0.48
N THR A 92 -9.27 13.89 0.53
CA THR A 92 -10.24 13.31 1.46
C THR A 92 -11.55 13.02 0.75
N ARG A 93 -12.05 14.00 0.02
CA ARG A 93 -13.28 13.84 -0.77
C ARG A 93 -13.09 12.82 -1.89
N ALA A 94 -11.97 12.87 -2.60
CA ALA A 94 -11.62 11.88 -3.62
C ALA A 94 -11.56 10.46 -3.07
N ALA A 95 -10.97 10.28 -1.87
CA ALA A 95 -10.87 9.00 -1.18
C ALA A 95 -12.25 8.43 -0.80
N VAL A 96 -13.12 9.27 -0.22
CA VAL A 96 -14.48 8.87 0.16
C VAL A 96 -15.30 8.45 -1.07
N GLU A 97 -15.23 9.20 -2.15
CA GLU A 97 -15.96 8.87 -3.37
C GLU A 97 -15.41 7.63 -4.09
N LEU A 98 -14.08 7.43 -4.07
CA LEU A 98 -13.49 6.18 -4.54
C LEU A 98 -13.94 4.99 -3.67
N ALA A 99 -13.93 5.12 -2.34
CA ALA A 99 -14.33 4.06 -1.42
C ALA A 99 -15.80 3.65 -1.64
N LYS A 100 -16.71 4.62 -1.83
CA LYS A 100 -18.11 4.36 -2.19
C LYS A 100 -18.21 3.60 -3.52
N GLN A 101 -17.50 4.05 -4.55
CA GLN A 101 -17.47 3.39 -5.85
C GLN A 101 -16.88 1.98 -5.74
N TRP A 102 -15.78 1.81 -5.00
CA TRP A 102 -15.13 0.52 -4.80
C TRP A 102 -16.07 -0.50 -4.19
N ARG A 103 -16.78 -0.12 -3.14
CA ARG A 103 -17.75 -0.96 -2.45
C ARG A 103 -18.96 -1.37 -3.30
N THR A 104 -19.43 -0.47 -4.17
CA THR A 104 -20.68 -0.67 -4.96
C THR A 104 -20.47 -1.28 -6.34
N ASP A 105 -19.30 -1.10 -6.94
CA ASP A 105 -18.94 -1.65 -8.24
C ASP A 105 -18.68 -3.16 -8.14
N LYS A 106 -19.39 -3.95 -8.96
CA LYS A 106 -19.30 -5.42 -8.94
C LYS A 106 -17.92 -5.95 -9.26
N ALA A 107 -17.15 -5.28 -10.10
CA ALA A 107 -15.79 -5.65 -10.45
C ALA A 107 -14.80 -5.22 -9.36
N LEU A 108 -14.88 -3.97 -8.90
CA LEU A 108 -13.96 -3.43 -7.92
C LEU A 108 -14.08 -4.09 -6.55
N ARG A 109 -15.29 -4.38 -6.07
CA ARG A 109 -15.49 -4.98 -4.73
C ARG A 109 -14.87 -6.37 -4.56
N GLN A 110 -14.48 -7.03 -5.66
CA GLN A 110 -13.77 -8.31 -5.62
C GLN A 110 -12.27 -8.15 -5.42
N LEU A 111 -11.76 -6.91 -5.47
CA LEU A 111 -10.35 -6.62 -5.31
C LEU A 111 -9.98 -6.66 -3.82
N GLU A 112 -9.18 -7.64 -3.43
CA GLU A 112 -8.52 -7.68 -2.12
C GLU A 112 -7.32 -6.74 -2.14
N ALA A 113 -7.55 -5.46 -1.94
CA ALA A 113 -6.51 -4.43 -2.08
C ALA A 113 -6.65 -3.32 -1.06
N LEU A 114 -5.54 -2.63 -0.82
CA LEU A 114 -5.45 -1.41 -0.02
C LEU A 114 -4.74 -0.34 -0.84
N LEU A 115 -5.24 0.87 -0.77
CA LEU A 115 -4.64 2.04 -1.40
C LEU A 115 -4.20 3.03 -0.32
N LEU A 116 -2.93 3.41 -0.36
CA LEU A 116 -2.36 4.45 0.50
C LEU A 116 -2.19 5.71 -0.34
N VAL A 117 -2.69 6.83 0.15
CA VAL A 117 -2.59 8.13 -0.53
C VAL A 117 -2.11 9.20 0.43
N ALA A 118 -1.31 10.14 -0.05
CA ALA A 118 -0.79 11.22 0.78
C ALA A 118 -0.57 12.49 -0.04
N ASN A 119 -0.80 13.63 0.59
CA ASN A 119 -0.36 14.94 0.13
C ASN A 119 0.43 15.64 1.26
N ALA A 120 0.81 16.90 1.09
CA ALA A 120 1.56 17.64 2.11
C ALA A 120 0.82 17.75 3.46
N GLU A 121 -0.51 17.61 3.48
CA GLU A 121 -1.34 17.86 4.66
C GLU A 121 -1.70 16.59 5.41
N LYS A 122 -1.91 15.46 4.72
CA LYS A 122 -2.44 14.23 5.32
C LYS A 122 -2.08 12.95 4.58
N ILE A 123 -2.24 11.85 5.30
CA ILE A 123 -2.13 10.48 4.78
C ILE A 123 -3.49 9.80 4.96
N LEU A 124 -3.94 9.03 3.97
CA LEU A 124 -5.19 8.27 4.03
C LEU A 124 -4.98 6.83 3.55
N LEU A 125 -5.60 5.89 4.24
CA LEU A 125 -5.80 4.51 3.78
C LEU A 125 -7.21 4.37 3.20
N ILE A 126 -7.32 3.76 2.04
CA ILE A 126 -8.59 3.43 1.40
C ILE A 126 -8.66 1.92 1.21
N SER A 127 -9.74 1.29 1.68
CA SER A 127 -9.97 -0.15 1.56
C SER A 127 -11.10 -0.48 0.58
N GLY A 128 -11.07 -1.71 0.05
CA GLY A 128 -12.15 -2.26 -0.77
C GLY A 128 -13.46 -2.48 -0.01
N THR A 129 -13.44 -2.49 1.31
CA THR A 129 -14.62 -2.56 2.20
C THR A 129 -15.33 -1.22 2.33
N GLY A 130 -14.69 -0.13 1.87
CA GLY A 130 -15.26 1.22 1.87
C GLY A 130 -14.75 2.09 3.01
N ASP A 131 -13.69 1.65 3.72
CA ASP A 131 -13.09 2.44 4.80
C ASP A 131 -12.14 3.49 4.24
N VAL A 132 -12.15 4.67 4.85
CA VAL A 132 -11.15 5.73 4.66
C VAL A 132 -10.62 6.10 6.03
N ILE A 133 -9.34 5.84 6.26
CA ILE A 133 -8.70 6.00 7.57
C ILE A 133 -7.58 7.01 7.48
N GLU A 134 -7.62 8.03 8.32
CA GLU A 134 -6.51 8.97 8.58
C GLU A 134 -5.78 8.50 9.86
N PRO A 135 -4.44 8.36 9.86
CA PRO A 135 -3.70 7.88 11.03
C PRO A 135 -3.55 8.97 12.09
N GLU A 136 -3.52 8.56 13.36
CA GLU A 136 -3.26 9.47 14.48
C GLU A 136 -1.78 9.90 14.56
N ASN A 137 -0.85 9.08 14.10
CA ASN A 137 0.59 9.28 14.31
C ASN A 137 1.36 9.63 13.03
N ASP A 138 0.68 10.15 12.00
CA ASP A 138 1.32 10.55 10.74
C ASP A 138 2.14 9.43 10.05
N VAL A 139 1.80 8.17 10.32
CA VAL A 139 2.39 6.98 9.73
C VAL A 139 1.30 6.01 9.34
N LEU A 140 1.37 5.46 8.12
CA LEU A 140 0.57 4.32 7.68
C LEU A 140 1.43 3.37 6.86
N ALA A 141 1.21 2.07 7.05
CA ALA A 141 1.84 1.05 6.21
C ALA A 141 0.84 -0.03 5.83
N ILE A 142 1.01 -0.58 4.63
CA ILE A 142 0.13 -1.60 4.05
C ILE A 142 0.93 -2.75 3.45
N GLY A 143 0.26 -3.88 3.29
CA GLY A 143 0.82 -5.08 2.67
C GLY A 143 1.50 -6.04 3.63
N SER A 144 2.22 -7.03 3.09
CA SER A 144 2.72 -8.18 3.85
C SER A 144 3.73 -7.81 4.96
N GLY A 145 4.61 -6.85 4.70
CA GLY A 145 5.57 -6.31 5.68
C GLY A 145 5.07 -5.06 6.39
N GLY A 146 3.81 -4.64 6.16
CA GLY A 146 3.27 -3.37 6.65
C GLY A 146 3.39 -3.20 8.16
N ASN A 147 3.01 -4.20 8.93
CA ASN A 147 3.06 -4.13 10.39
C ASN A 147 4.49 -3.95 10.94
N TYR A 148 5.48 -4.57 10.29
CA TYR A 148 6.89 -4.40 10.69
C TYR A 148 7.40 -3.01 10.33
N ALA A 149 7.06 -2.51 9.14
CA ALA A 149 7.41 -1.16 8.72
C ALA A 149 6.72 -0.11 9.60
N TYR A 150 5.45 -0.29 9.93
CA TYR A 150 4.68 0.60 10.80
C TYR A 150 5.30 0.69 12.20
N ALA A 151 5.55 -0.45 12.85
CA ALA A 151 6.14 -0.48 14.18
C ALA A 151 7.54 0.17 14.21
N ALA A 152 8.38 -0.09 13.17
CA ALA A 152 9.69 0.54 13.05
C ALA A 152 9.58 2.05 12.86
N ALA A 153 8.63 2.52 12.03
CA ALA A 153 8.43 3.94 11.79
C ALA A 153 7.97 4.68 13.04
N LEU A 154 7.03 4.12 13.82
CA LEU A 154 6.62 4.70 15.10
C LEU A 154 7.80 4.86 16.05
N ALA A 155 8.65 3.84 16.18
CA ALA A 155 9.86 3.92 17.01
C ALA A 155 10.82 5.03 16.54
N TYR A 156 11.01 5.19 15.22
CA TYR A 156 11.84 6.27 14.67
C TYR A 156 11.20 7.65 14.84
N MET A 157 9.87 7.77 14.70
CA MET A 157 9.15 9.03 14.95
C MET A 157 9.36 9.52 16.38
N GLU A 158 9.34 8.60 17.35
CA GLU A 158 9.48 8.90 18.77
C GLU A 158 10.93 9.17 19.21
N SER A 159 11.89 8.41 18.66
CA SER A 159 13.26 8.31 19.21
C SER A 159 14.36 8.85 18.32
N SER A 160 14.04 9.53 17.19
CA SER A 160 15.07 10.03 16.27
C SER A 160 14.72 11.36 15.60
N ASP A 161 15.77 12.09 15.17
CA ASP A 161 15.65 13.30 14.35
C ASP A 161 15.66 13.02 12.84
N LEU A 162 15.40 11.77 12.43
CA LEU A 162 15.34 11.38 11.03
C LEU A 162 14.21 12.10 10.29
N SER A 163 14.45 12.44 9.04
CA SER A 163 13.43 12.98 8.14
C SER A 163 12.35 11.95 7.79
N ALA A 164 11.20 12.40 7.30
CA ALA A 164 10.12 11.52 6.82
C ALA A 164 10.64 10.48 5.82
N LYS A 165 11.49 10.90 4.88
CA LYS A 165 12.12 10.04 3.88
C LYS A 165 13.01 8.95 4.50
N GLU A 166 13.90 9.33 5.41
CA GLU A 166 14.79 8.38 6.08
C GLU A 166 14.03 7.39 6.95
N ILE A 167 12.97 7.84 7.65
CA ILE A 167 12.10 6.97 8.44
C ILE A 167 11.41 5.96 7.53
N ALA A 168 10.79 6.39 6.44
CA ALA A 168 10.13 5.51 5.50
C ALA A 168 11.08 4.45 4.92
N GLU A 169 12.27 4.87 4.48
CA GLU A 169 13.28 3.98 3.90
C GLU A 169 13.82 2.97 4.93
N LYS A 170 14.21 3.44 6.12
CA LYS A 170 14.76 2.57 7.18
C LYS A 170 13.71 1.58 7.70
N SER A 171 12.48 2.00 7.82
CA SER A 171 11.37 1.13 8.26
C SER A 171 11.10 0.01 7.27
N LEU A 172 11.16 0.28 5.97
CA LEU A 172 11.07 -0.76 4.94
C LEU A 172 12.27 -1.70 4.93
N LYS A 173 13.48 -1.21 5.21
CA LYS A 173 14.67 -2.08 5.36
C LYS A 173 14.49 -3.06 6.51
N ILE A 174 13.94 -2.62 7.64
CA ILE A 174 13.63 -3.50 8.79
C ILE A 174 12.56 -4.51 8.38
N ALA A 175 11.48 -4.07 7.72
CA ALA A 175 10.45 -4.97 7.24
C ALA A 175 11.00 -6.02 6.26
N GLY A 176 11.91 -5.64 5.37
CA GLY A 176 12.58 -6.54 4.42
C GLY A 176 13.48 -7.59 5.07
N ASN A 177 14.03 -7.31 6.25
CA ASN A 177 14.83 -8.28 7.02
C ASN A 177 13.97 -9.32 7.77
N ILE A 178 12.66 -9.07 7.90
CA ILE A 178 11.74 -9.91 8.68
C ILE A 178 10.73 -10.62 7.77
N CYS A 179 10.14 -9.88 6.82
CA CYS A 179 9.07 -10.37 5.96
C CYS A 179 9.63 -10.98 4.67
N ILE A 180 9.42 -12.26 4.46
CA ILE A 180 9.87 -12.99 3.25
C ILE A 180 9.24 -12.47 1.94
N TYR A 181 8.17 -11.67 2.02
CA TYR A 181 7.46 -11.06 0.90
C TYR A 181 7.87 -9.61 0.64
N THR A 182 8.92 -9.12 1.31
CA THR A 182 9.43 -7.74 1.22
C THR A 182 10.93 -7.79 0.96
N ASN A 183 11.42 -7.02 -0.01
CA ASN A 183 12.85 -6.96 -0.32
C ASN A 183 13.46 -5.57 -0.05
N GLY A 184 14.79 -5.50 -0.18
CA GLY A 184 15.56 -4.27 0.02
C GLY A 184 15.61 -3.31 -1.19
N ASN A 185 14.94 -3.62 -2.31
CA ASN A 185 14.86 -2.73 -3.47
C ASN A 185 13.78 -1.68 -3.23
N ILE A 186 14.14 -0.64 -2.50
CA ILE A 186 13.20 0.38 -2.01
C ILE A 186 13.18 1.57 -2.95
N VAL A 187 11.99 2.00 -3.35
CA VAL A 187 11.74 3.26 -4.04
C VAL A 187 11.07 4.22 -3.06
N VAL A 188 11.60 5.43 -2.94
CA VAL A 188 11.07 6.48 -2.06
C VAL A 188 10.70 7.69 -2.90
N GLU A 189 9.50 8.22 -2.68
CA GLU A 189 9.02 9.50 -3.21
C GLU A 189 8.74 10.46 -2.04
N GLU A 190 9.00 11.75 -2.22
CA GLU A 190 8.84 12.79 -1.17
C GLU A 190 8.15 14.04 -1.75
N LEU A 191 7.23 14.65 -1.00
CA LEU A 191 6.59 15.95 -1.26
C LEU A 191 7.09 16.99 -0.29
#